data_053125552b34a96386da7df2a150c171
#
_entry.id   053125552b34a96386da7df2a150c171
#
_cell.length_a   1.000
_cell.length_b   1.000
_cell.length_c   1.000
_cell.angle_alpha   90.00
_cell.angle_beta   90.00
_cell.angle_gamma   90.00
#
_symmetry.space_group_name_H-M   'P 1'
#
loop_
_entity.id
_entity.type
_entity.pdbx_description
1 polymer ?
#
loop_
_entity_poly.entity_id
_entity_poly.type
_entity_poly.pdbx_seq_one_letter_code
_entity_poly.pdbx_strand_id
1 'polypeptide(L)'
;TSILKEKQENADIAMLAAQYLLTKKMDKEATPVLHQVLEIDPENTPARLQLLSFAIREQNMDEVIKLCAPALEYTPDVLEFYYYMGLAYHQKEKTDEALEVFKKGVNQVTDKSNKDIVSDFYAIMGDLYHIKKMNVEAYAAYDSALVYKENNIGALNNYAYYLSVERKNLDKAEE
;
A
#
# COMPACT_ATOMS: atom_id res chain seq x y z
N THR A 1 -6.71 32.73 6.46
CA THR A 1 -7.81 33.58 6.03
C THR A 1 -9.14 32.96 6.40
N SER A 2 -10.24 33.77 6.51
CA SER A 2 -11.59 33.35 6.91
C SER A 2 -12.11 32.16 6.09
N ILE A 3 -11.91 32.18 4.77
CA ILE A 3 -12.35 31.11 3.85
C ILE A 3 -11.69 29.76 4.14
N LEU A 4 -10.40 29.73 4.44
CA LEU A 4 -9.69 28.49 4.78
C LEU A 4 -10.17 27.91 6.10
N LYS A 5 -10.47 28.78 7.08
CA LYS A 5 -11.03 28.37 8.37
C LYS A 5 -12.42 27.77 8.22
N GLU A 6 -13.27 28.42 7.42
CA GLU A 6 -14.63 27.92 7.12
C GLU A 6 -14.60 26.56 6.40
N LYS A 7 -13.70 26.37 5.43
CA LYS A 7 -13.51 25.07 4.76
C LYS A 7 -13.10 23.99 5.75
N GLN A 8 -12.15 24.28 6.65
CA GLN A 8 -11.71 23.33 7.66
C GLN A 8 -12.84 22.95 8.61
N GLU A 9 -13.59 23.94 9.10
CA GLU A 9 -14.76 23.69 9.97
C GLU A 9 -15.82 22.81 9.26
N ASN A 10 -16.05 23.02 7.97
CA ASN A 10 -16.98 22.20 7.18
C ASN A 10 -16.48 20.75 7.01
N ALA A 11 -15.18 20.57 6.77
CA ALA A 11 -14.57 19.22 6.71
C ALA A 11 -14.68 18.51 8.05
N ASP A 12 -14.42 19.19 9.17
CA ASP A 12 -14.52 18.63 10.52
C ASP A 12 -15.95 18.20 10.85
N ILE A 13 -16.95 19.01 10.51
CA ILE A 13 -18.37 18.68 10.69
C ILE A 13 -18.77 17.46 9.86
N ALA A 14 -18.37 17.42 8.59
CA ALA A 14 -18.62 16.28 7.73
C ALA A 14 -17.94 15.00 8.26
N MET A 15 -16.72 15.12 8.77
CA MET A 15 -16.00 13.99 9.36
C MET A 15 -16.69 13.46 10.63
N LEU A 16 -17.20 14.34 11.49
CA LEU A 16 -17.99 13.95 12.66
C LEU A 16 -19.28 13.22 12.27
N ALA A 17 -19.97 13.69 11.22
CA ALA A 17 -21.15 13.03 10.68
C ALA A 17 -20.82 11.63 10.14
N ALA A 18 -19.72 11.50 9.40
CA ALA A 18 -19.25 10.20 8.91
C ALA A 18 -18.92 9.26 10.08
N GLN A 19 -18.20 9.72 11.10
CA GLN A 19 -17.87 8.92 12.27
C GLN A 19 -19.13 8.44 13.01
N TYR A 20 -20.13 9.29 13.16
CA TYR A 20 -21.42 8.88 13.75
C TYR A 20 -22.07 7.75 12.95
N LEU A 21 -22.14 7.88 11.62
CA LEU A 21 -22.70 6.85 10.74
C LEU A 21 -21.92 5.53 10.86
N LEU A 22 -20.59 5.59 10.93
CA LEU A 22 -19.73 4.42 11.11
C LEU A 22 -19.97 3.71 12.45
N THR A 23 -20.19 4.46 13.54
CA THR A 23 -20.55 3.86 14.84
C THR A 23 -21.88 3.12 14.80
N LYS A 24 -22.78 3.53 13.89
CA LYS A 24 -24.07 2.87 13.64
C LYS A 24 -23.99 1.76 12.60
N LYS A 25 -22.79 1.45 12.08
CA LYS A 25 -22.57 0.48 10.99
C LYS A 25 -23.33 0.81 9.70
N MET A 26 -23.51 2.10 9.44
CA MET A 26 -24.18 2.64 8.26
C MET A 26 -23.11 3.01 7.20
N ASP A 27 -22.37 2.02 6.74
CA ASP A 27 -21.21 2.23 5.85
C ASP A 27 -21.62 2.86 4.51
N LYS A 28 -22.79 2.46 3.98
CA LYS A 28 -23.30 2.98 2.70
C LYS A 28 -23.64 4.48 2.77
N GLU A 29 -24.18 4.91 3.89
CA GLU A 29 -24.51 6.30 4.16
C GLU A 29 -23.26 7.12 4.51
N ALA A 30 -22.27 6.50 5.16
CA ALA A 30 -21.00 7.14 5.50
C ALA A 30 -20.14 7.41 4.25
N THR A 31 -20.17 6.53 3.24
CA THR A 31 -19.36 6.64 2.04
C THR A 31 -19.47 8.00 1.33
N PRO A 32 -20.66 8.51 0.95
CA PRO A 32 -20.76 9.81 0.30
C PRO A 32 -20.32 10.97 1.19
N VAL A 33 -20.49 10.86 2.51
CA VAL A 33 -20.04 11.89 3.45
C VAL A 33 -18.52 11.93 3.53
N LEU A 34 -17.86 10.76 3.53
CA LEU A 34 -16.38 10.68 3.48
C LEU A 34 -15.82 11.24 2.16
N HIS A 35 -16.47 10.99 1.03
CA HIS A 35 -16.09 11.63 -0.25
C HIS A 35 -16.23 13.15 -0.18
N GLN A 36 -17.31 13.66 0.44
CA GLN A 36 -17.48 15.10 0.66
C GLN A 36 -16.34 15.68 1.53
N VAL A 37 -15.88 14.95 2.56
CA VAL A 37 -14.70 15.36 3.34
C VAL A 37 -13.51 15.54 2.43
N LEU A 38 -13.22 14.58 1.53
CA LEU A 38 -12.08 14.66 0.62
C LEU A 38 -12.20 15.74 -0.48
N GLU A 39 -13.41 16.12 -0.85
CA GLU A 39 -13.63 17.27 -1.74
C GLU A 39 -13.30 18.61 -1.06
N ILE A 40 -13.55 18.71 0.24
CA ILE A 40 -13.25 19.91 1.03
C ILE A 40 -11.79 19.94 1.47
N ASP A 41 -11.29 18.79 1.96
CA ASP A 41 -9.95 18.58 2.50
C ASP A 41 -9.30 17.34 1.86
N PRO A 42 -8.62 17.49 0.71
CA PRO A 42 -7.96 16.38 0.02
C PRO A 42 -6.84 15.70 0.82
N GLU A 43 -6.29 16.37 1.85
CA GLU A 43 -5.24 15.84 2.72
C GLU A 43 -5.80 15.03 3.90
N ASN A 44 -7.11 14.90 4.02
CA ASN A 44 -7.75 14.19 5.12
C ASN A 44 -7.46 12.69 5.08
N THR A 45 -6.34 12.30 5.67
CA THR A 45 -5.89 10.90 5.73
C THR A 45 -6.91 9.97 6.39
N PRO A 46 -7.54 10.30 7.55
CA PRO A 46 -8.55 9.43 8.16
C PRO A 46 -9.73 9.11 7.24
N ALA A 47 -10.29 10.11 6.54
CA ALA A 47 -11.40 9.90 5.60
C ALA A 47 -10.97 8.99 4.44
N ARG A 48 -9.79 9.22 3.88
CA ARG A 48 -9.24 8.44 2.78
C ARG A 48 -8.97 6.99 3.18
N LEU A 49 -8.37 6.75 4.35
CA LEU A 49 -8.13 5.40 4.86
C LEU A 49 -9.43 4.65 5.14
N GLN A 50 -10.47 5.34 5.60
CA GLN A 50 -11.78 4.71 5.80
C GLN A 50 -12.41 4.27 4.47
N LEU A 51 -12.41 5.12 3.45
CA LEU A 51 -12.87 4.76 2.10
C LEU A 51 -12.03 3.62 1.50
N LEU A 52 -10.71 3.67 1.70
CA LEU A 52 -9.80 2.63 1.27
C LEU A 52 -10.13 1.28 1.92
N SER A 53 -10.45 1.26 3.22
CA SER A 53 -10.88 0.04 3.91
C SER A 53 -12.16 -0.57 3.31
N PHE A 54 -13.08 0.25 2.86
CA PHE A 54 -14.30 -0.21 2.16
C PHE A 54 -13.96 -0.80 0.80
N ALA A 55 -13.17 -0.10 -0.01
CA ALA A 55 -12.74 -0.57 -1.33
C ALA A 55 -11.98 -1.91 -1.25
N ILE A 56 -11.12 -2.08 -0.25
CA ILE A 56 -10.39 -3.34 -0.01
C ILE A 56 -11.35 -4.46 0.36
N ARG A 57 -12.28 -4.22 1.28
CA ARG A 57 -13.29 -5.20 1.70
C ARG A 57 -14.18 -5.66 0.53
N GLU A 58 -14.48 -4.74 -0.38
CA GLU A 58 -15.26 -5.01 -1.60
C GLU A 58 -14.41 -5.58 -2.74
N GLN A 59 -13.10 -5.74 -2.54
CA GLN A 59 -12.14 -6.18 -3.56
C GLN A 59 -12.14 -5.29 -4.81
N ASN A 60 -12.48 -4.02 -4.67
CA ASN A 60 -12.53 -3.04 -5.76
C ASN A 60 -11.14 -2.39 -5.94
N MET A 61 -10.26 -3.08 -6.67
CA MET A 61 -8.88 -2.62 -6.88
C MET A 61 -8.78 -1.32 -7.69
N ASP A 62 -9.74 -1.06 -8.57
CA ASP A 62 -9.78 0.22 -9.31
C ASP A 62 -10.07 1.39 -8.37
N GLU A 63 -10.99 1.22 -7.42
CA GLU A 63 -11.26 2.24 -6.40
C GLU A 63 -10.08 2.39 -5.43
N VAL A 64 -9.41 1.30 -5.06
CA VAL A 64 -8.17 1.38 -4.26
C VAL A 64 -7.13 2.26 -4.95
N ILE A 65 -6.87 2.05 -6.24
CA ILE A 65 -5.91 2.85 -7.01
C ILE A 65 -6.37 4.32 -7.08
N LYS A 66 -7.64 4.55 -7.36
CA LYS A 66 -8.23 5.90 -7.47
C LYS A 66 -8.14 6.70 -6.16
N LEU A 67 -8.31 6.03 -5.02
CA LEU A 67 -8.17 6.65 -3.70
C LEU A 67 -6.71 6.93 -3.33
N CYS A 68 -5.80 6.01 -3.67
CA CYS A 68 -4.39 6.12 -3.30
C CYS A 68 -3.62 7.10 -4.19
N ALA A 69 -3.90 7.15 -5.50
CA ALA A 69 -3.10 7.96 -6.44
C ALA A 69 -2.98 9.45 -6.05
N PRO A 70 -4.07 10.18 -5.69
CA PRO A 70 -3.95 11.56 -5.24
C PRO A 70 -3.22 11.68 -3.89
N ALA A 71 -3.35 10.67 -3.02
CA ALA A 71 -2.71 10.69 -1.71
C ALA A 71 -1.19 10.72 -1.78
N LEU A 72 -0.59 10.13 -2.82
CA LEU A 72 0.86 10.17 -3.02
C LEU A 72 1.39 11.60 -3.27
N GLU A 73 0.53 12.52 -3.71
CA GLU A 73 0.86 13.93 -3.89
C GLU A 73 0.57 14.75 -2.64
N TYR A 74 -0.59 14.51 -2.01
CA TYR A 74 -1.04 15.28 -0.85
C TYR A 74 -0.37 14.87 0.46
N THR A 75 -0.14 13.57 0.66
CA THR A 75 0.42 12.99 1.89
C THR A 75 1.48 11.93 1.57
N PRO A 76 2.62 12.34 0.93
CA PRO A 76 3.63 11.41 0.42
C PRO A 76 4.36 10.60 1.50
N ASP A 77 4.27 11.02 2.76
CA ASP A 77 4.87 10.34 3.91
C ASP A 77 4.00 9.21 4.50
N VAL A 78 2.75 9.07 4.04
CA VAL A 78 1.84 7.98 4.47
C VAL A 78 2.08 6.74 3.61
N LEU A 79 2.92 5.82 4.13
CA LEU A 79 3.37 4.64 3.39
C LEU A 79 2.26 3.66 3.05
N GLU A 80 1.17 3.64 3.81
CA GLU A 80 -0.01 2.81 3.58
C GLU A 80 -0.61 3.00 2.19
N PHE A 81 -0.58 4.21 1.64
CA PHE A 81 -1.11 4.47 0.30
C PHE A 81 -0.27 3.82 -0.80
N TYR A 82 1.05 3.81 -0.66
CA TYR A 82 1.93 3.06 -1.57
C TYR A 82 1.71 1.56 -1.43
N TYR A 83 1.58 1.07 -0.20
CA TYR A 83 1.35 -0.35 0.08
C TYR A 83 0.10 -0.87 -0.62
N TYR A 84 -1.05 -0.26 -0.36
CA TYR A 84 -2.32 -0.71 -0.92
C TYR A 84 -2.41 -0.50 -2.43
N MET A 85 -1.86 0.61 -2.96
CA MET A 85 -1.82 0.86 -4.39
C MET A 85 -0.93 -0.16 -5.12
N GLY A 86 0.23 -0.46 -4.56
CA GLY A 86 1.14 -1.49 -5.09
C GLY A 86 0.49 -2.88 -5.09
N LEU A 87 -0.18 -3.26 -3.99
CA LEU A 87 -0.94 -4.51 -3.92
C LEU A 87 -2.09 -4.56 -4.94
N ALA A 88 -2.81 -3.45 -5.14
CA ALA A 88 -3.89 -3.38 -6.11
C ALA A 88 -3.37 -3.59 -7.53
N TYR A 89 -2.25 -2.97 -7.89
CA TYR A 89 -1.59 -3.22 -9.18
C TYR A 89 -1.11 -4.67 -9.31
N HIS A 90 -0.53 -5.24 -8.24
CA HIS A 90 -0.10 -6.63 -8.24
C HIS A 90 -1.28 -7.59 -8.46
N GLN A 91 -2.41 -7.39 -7.79
CA GLN A 91 -3.62 -8.20 -8.00
C GLN A 91 -4.21 -8.08 -9.41
N LYS A 92 -3.98 -6.95 -10.07
CA LYS A 92 -4.34 -6.71 -11.47
C LYS A 92 -3.29 -7.21 -12.46
N GLU A 93 -2.28 -7.95 -11.99
CA GLU A 93 -1.16 -8.48 -12.79
C GLU A 93 -0.32 -7.38 -13.50
N LYS A 94 -0.40 -6.15 -12.99
CA LYS A 94 0.36 -5.00 -13.48
C LYS A 94 1.68 -4.88 -12.71
N THR A 95 2.61 -5.78 -13.03
CA THR A 95 3.87 -5.95 -12.30
C THR A 95 4.77 -4.71 -12.34
N ASP A 96 4.87 -4.04 -13.48
CA ASP A 96 5.73 -2.86 -13.63
C ASP A 96 5.20 -1.67 -12.84
N GLU A 97 3.89 -1.42 -12.91
CA GLU A 97 3.23 -0.36 -12.14
C GLU A 97 3.33 -0.64 -10.63
N ALA A 98 3.15 -1.90 -10.21
CA ALA A 98 3.33 -2.27 -8.80
C ALA A 98 4.75 -1.99 -8.31
N LEU A 99 5.78 -2.42 -9.07
CA LEU A 99 7.18 -2.15 -8.74
C LEU A 99 7.49 -0.65 -8.66
N GLU A 100 6.95 0.14 -9.58
CA GLU A 100 7.15 1.60 -9.58
C GLU A 100 6.58 2.23 -8.31
N VAL A 101 5.36 1.83 -7.91
CA VAL A 101 4.71 2.34 -6.70
C VAL A 101 5.52 1.96 -5.45
N PHE A 102 5.95 0.71 -5.30
CA PHE A 102 6.75 0.29 -4.15
C PHE A 102 8.10 1.00 -4.09
N LYS A 103 8.78 1.21 -5.22
CA LYS A 103 10.03 2.00 -5.29
C LYS A 103 9.81 3.45 -4.84
N LYS A 104 8.72 4.07 -5.25
CA LYS A 104 8.35 5.42 -4.77
C LYS A 104 8.12 5.42 -3.27
N GLY A 105 7.43 4.41 -2.73
CA GLY A 105 7.21 4.27 -1.30
C GLY A 105 8.50 4.08 -0.50
N VAL A 106 9.42 3.25 -0.99
CA VAL A 106 10.76 3.06 -0.39
C VAL A 106 11.53 4.39 -0.29
N ASN A 107 11.41 5.27 -1.29
CA ASN A 107 12.06 6.58 -1.27
C ASN A 107 11.49 7.54 -0.21
N GLN A 108 10.32 7.26 0.36
CA GLN A 108 9.70 8.03 1.45
C GLN A 108 10.04 7.46 2.84
N VAL A 109 10.75 6.33 2.90
CA VAL A 109 11.11 5.70 4.17
C VAL A 109 12.07 6.56 4.97
N THR A 110 11.79 6.72 6.26
CA THR A 110 12.61 7.42 7.25
C THR A 110 12.86 6.52 8.45
N ASP A 111 13.73 6.95 9.37
CA ASP A 111 13.99 6.22 10.62
C ASP A 111 12.73 6.05 11.50
N LYS A 112 11.70 6.88 11.27
CA LYS A 112 10.42 6.82 11.99
C LYS A 112 9.37 5.94 11.30
N SER A 113 9.66 5.46 10.12
CA SER A 113 8.73 4.63 9.35
C SER A 113 8.43 3.30 10.05
N ASN A 114 7.20 2.81 9.86
CA ASN A 114 6.81 1.49 10.35
C ASN A 114 7.63 0.40 9.64
N LYS A 115 8.49 -0.27 10.39
CA LYS A 115 9.40 -1.29 9.86
C LYS A 115 8.68 -2.48 9.24
N ASP A 116 7.49 -2.83 9.74
CA ASP A 116 6.68 -3.93 9.19
C ASP A 116 6.23 -3.61 7.77
N ILE A 117 5.70 -2.40 7.54
CA ILE A 117 5.28 -1.95 6.19
C ILE A 117 6.48 -1.90 5.24
N VAL A 118 7.63 -1.39 5.71
CA VAL A 118 8.84 -1.32 4.87
C VAL A 118 9.35 -2.71 4.52
N SER A 119 9.35 -3.63 5.47
CA SER A 119 9.69 -5.03 5.24
C SER A 119 8.76 -5.67 4.19
N ASP A 120 7.46 -5.43 4.31
CA ASP A 120 6.48 -5.96 3.36
C ASP A 120 6.64 -5.36 1.97
N PHE A 121 7.02 -4.08 1.83
CA PHE A 121 7.37 -3.49 0.53
C PHE A 121 8.46 -4.29 -0.16
N TYR A 122 9.57 -4.54 0.55
CA TYR A 122 10.70 -5.28 -0.01
C TYR A 122 10.37 -6.73 -0.29
N ALA A 123 9.58 -7.40 0.56
CA ALA A 123 9.14 -8.78 0.33
C ALA A 123 8.33 -8.90 -0.97
N ILE A 124 7.34 -8.00 -1.16
CA ILE A 124 6.51 -8.00 -2.38
C ILE A 124 7.33 -7.60 -3.60
N MET A 125 8.26 -6.65 -3.47
CA MET A 125 9.20 -6.32 -4.56
C MET A 125 10.04 -7.54 -4.96
N GLY A 126 10.47 -8.36 -4.00
CA GLY A 126 11.15 -9.63 -4.26
C GLY A 126 10.31 -10.56 -5.13
N ASP A 127 9.03 -10.74 -4.79
CA ASP A 127 8.10 -11.55 -5.58
C ASP A 127 7.90 -10.99 -6.99
N LEU A 128 7.71 -9.67 -7.12
CA LEU A 128 7.54 -9.00 -8.40
C LEU A 128 8.80 -9.10 -9.30
N TYR A 129 9.98 -8.95 -8.73
CA TYR A 129 11.23 -9.15 -9.47
C TYR A 129 11.39 -10.60 -9.92
N HIS A 130 11.01 -11.56 -9.06
CA HIS A 130 11.04 -12.97 -9.44
C HIS A 130 10.08 -13.27 -10.61
N ILE A 131 8.87 -12.72 -10.61
CA ILE A 131 7.92 -12.80 -11.75
C ILE A 131 8.58 -12.30 -13.04
N LYS A 132 9.39 -11.26 -12.96
CA LYS A 132 10.15 -10.69 -14.09
C LYS A 132 11.43 -11.47 -14.41
N LYS A 133 11.74 -12.57 -13.70
CA LYS A 133 12.97 -13.36 -13.82
C LYS A 133 14.25 -12.55 -13.52
N MET A 134 14.13 -11.55 -12.67
CA MET A 134 15.21 -10.70 -12.18
C MET A 134 15.68 -11.24 -10.81
N ASN A 135 16.33 -12.40 -10.79
CA ASN A 135 16.62 -13.15 -9.56
C ASN A 135 17.57 -12.40 -8.61
N VAL A 136 18.54 -11.67 -9.15
CA VAL A 136 19.50 -10.90 -8.34
C VAL A 136 18.79 -9.80 -7.56
N GLU A 137 17.92 -9.05 -8.23
CA GLU A 137 17.11 -7.99 -7.62
C GLU A 137 16.07 -8.58 -6.65
N ALA A 138 15.50 -9.75 -6.97
CA ALA A 138 14.58 -10.45 -6.09
C ALA A 138 15.22 -10.82 -4.76
N TYR A 139 16.40 -11.42 -4.80
CA TYR A 139 17.13 -11.83 -3.59
C TYR A 139 17.59 -10.62 -2.78
N ALA A 140 18.09 -9.57 -3.41
CA ALA A 140 18.44 -8.31 -2.74
C ALA A 140 17.23 -7.67 -2.05
N ALA A 141 16.04 -7.77 -2.64
CA ALA A 141 14.81 -7.29 -2.03
C ALA A 141 14.41 -8.13 -0.81
N TYR A 142 14.48 -9.47 -0.88
CA TYR A 142 14.22 -10.32 0.29
C TYR A 142 15.22 -10.07 1.43
N ASP A 143 16.49 -9.92 1.13
CA ASP A 143 17.50 -9.55 2.12
C ASP A 143 17.14 -8.23 2.81
N SER A 144 16.73 -7.23 2.02
CA SER A 144 16.27 -5.94 2.56
C SER A 144 15.03 -6.09 3.44
N ALA A 145 14.06 -6.93 3.05
CA ALA A 145 12.88 -7.19 3.87
C ALA A 145 13.27 -7.75 5.25
N LEU A 146 14.21 -8.69 5.30
CA LEU A 146 14.67 -9.33 6.53
C LEU A 146 15.53 -8.40 7.40
N VAL A 147 16.19 -7.39 6.83
CA VAL A 147 16.84 -6.33 7.60
C VAL A 147 15.83 -5.50 8.39
N TYR A 148 14.68 -5.17 7.81
CA TYR A 148 13.63 -4.43 8.50
C TYR A 148 12.83 -5.30 9.48
N LYS A 149 12.60 -6.57 9.14
CA LYS A 149 11.86 -7.53 9.94
C LYS A 149 12.39 -8.95 9.74
N GLU A 150 13.26 -9.38 10.64
CA GLU A 150 13.96 -10.68 10.58
C GLU A 150 13.00 -11.88 10.45
N ASN A 151 11.82 -11.80 11.05
CA ASN A 151 10.80 -12.84 11.02
C ASN A 151 9.67 -12.55 10.02
N ASN A 152 9.91 -11.84 8.93
CA ASN A 152 8.93 -11.70 7.86
C ASN A 152 8.71 -13.05 7.17
N ILE A 153 7.61 -13.73 7.54
CA ILE A 153 7.30 -15.09 7.09
C ILE A 153 7.16 -15.16 5.57
N GLY A 154 6.55 -14.12 4.94
CA GLY A 154 6.40 -14.05 3.49
C GLY A 154 7.74 -14.05 2.78
N ALA A 155 8.63 -13.14 3.21
CA ALA A 155 9.98 -13.06 2.66
C ALA A 155 10.77 -14.36 2.84
N LEU A 156 10.76 -14.94 4.07
CA LEU A 156 11.47 -16.18 4.38
C LEU A 156 10.99 -17.35 3.52
N ASN A 157 9.68 -17.56 3.42
CA ASN A 157 9.10 -18.68 2.69
C ASN A 157 9.40 -18.57 1.19
N ASN A 158 9.19 -17.40 0.59
CA ASN A 158 9.38 -17.21 -0.84
C ASN A 158 10.86 -17.26 -1.21
N TYR A 159 11.72 -16.64 -0.42
CA TYR A 159 13.16 -16.68 -0.62
C TYR A 159 13.71 -18.13 -0.55
N ALA A 160 13.34 -18.88 0.49
CA ALA A 160 13.76 -20.27 0.62
C ALA A 160 13.24 -21.16 -0.52
N TYR A 161 12.00 -20.94 -0.95
CA TYR A 161 11.43 -21.68 -2.07
C TYR A 161 12.20 -21.42 -3.37
N TYR A 162 12.45 -20.17 -3.72
CA TYR A 162 13.16 -19.83 -4.96
C TYR A 162 14.61 -20.31 -4.98
N LEU A 163 15.33 -20.20 -3.87
CA LEU A 163 16.67 -20.77 -3.72
C LEU A 163 16.66 -22.30 -3.92
N SER A 164 15.66 -22.99 -3.40
CA SER A 164 15.53 -24.44 -3.56
C SER A 164 15.28 -24.87 -5.01
N VAL A 165 14.48 -24.09 -5.74
CA VAL A 165 14.20 -24.34 -7.17
C VAL A 165 15.43 -24.07 -8.01
N GLU A 166 16.17 -23.00 -7.74
CA GLU A 166 17.39 -22.66 -8.44
C GLU A 166 18.47 -23.74 -8.25
N ARG A 167 18.66 -24.23 -7.03
CA ARG A 167 19.57 -25.35 -6.72
C ARG A 167 19.23 -26.63 -7.52
N LYS A 168 17.94 -27.01 -7.56
CA LYS A 168 17.48 -28.16 -8.32
C LYS A 168 17.75 -28.04 -9.83
N ASN A 169 17.67 -26.80 -10.36
CA ASN A 169 17.97 -26.56 -11.77
C ASN A 169 19.46 -26.65 -12.07
N LEU A 170 20.32 -26.22 -11.12
CA LEU A 170 21.78 -26.40 -11.25
C LEU A 170 22.17 -27.86 -11.21
N ASP A 171 21.66 -28.64 -10.25
CA ASP A 171 21.91 -30.08 -10.13
C ASP A 171 21.55 -30.81 -11.44
N LYS A 172 20.42 -30.47 -12.09
CA LYS A 172 20.02 -31.06 -13.37
C LYS A 172 20.88 -30.63 -14.57
N ALA A 173 21.51 -29.47 -14.50
CA ALA A 173 22.39 -28.98 -15.58
C ALA A 173 23.79 -29.63 -15.52
N GLU A 174 24.16 -30.23 -14.39
CA GLU A 174 25.41 -30.95 -14.17
C GLU A 174 25.31 -32.45 -14.52
N GLU A 175 24.10 -33.02 -14.67
CA GLU A 175 23.81 -34.38 -15.14
C GLU A 175 23.86 -34.47 -16.69
#